data_4f577a4dd1c10b9529b98292d6525999
#
_entry.id   4f577a4dd1c10b9529b98292d6525999
#
_cell.length_a   1.000
_cell.length_b   1.000
_cell.length_c   1.000
_cell.angle_alpha   90.00
_cell.angle_beta   90.00
_cell.angle_gamma   90.00
#
_symmetry.space_group_name_H-M   'P 1'
#
loop_
_entity.id
_entity.type
_entity.pdbx_description
1 polymer ?
#
loop_
_entity_poly.entity_id
_entity_poly.type
_entity_poly.pdbx_seq_one_letter_code
_entity_poly.pdbx_strand_id
1 'polypeptide(L)'
;MYILAFETSCDDTSIAIFEDDKLIAMDTDSQICIHNKTGWVVPEVAAREHANNIFKVLTNVLESTKLTLDDIDYIWVTTNPWLLPSLLTGTTVAWTISTVLNKKIIPINHIEAHIFSNFLERQESEIEFPLVCLTVSWWHNDIYHMKSMFDIEKLGSSLDDAWWEAFDKAAKMMWLEYPGWPVISRLSSEYEKSGWKSTWLFPRVWLVKREMNFSFSGLKSSVKREVDKRKELNWELTLEDQKEISFEFENAVTEVMAWKIIEAAKQKRVKTVMLAGWVSANNKLKEVILKFSKKENLKFIFPVKNLYCMDNAAMVWINTYYKIKYWKFEEKVGVVKI
;
A
#
# COMPACT_ATOMS: atom_id res chain seq x y z
N MET A 1 12.72 5.97 -25.31
CA MET A 1 11.58 5.01 -25.30
C MET A 1 10.51 5.57 -24.38
N TYR A 2 9.31 5.83 -24.93
CA TYR A 2 8.20 6.37 -24.14
C TYR A 2 7.26 5.27 -23.69
N ILE A 3 6.90 5.31 -22.41
CA ILE A 3 6.09 4.29 -21.77
C ILE A 3 4.89 4.95 -21.09
N LEU A 4 3.70 4.45 -21.39
CA LEU A 4 2.44 4.90 -20.80
C LEU A 4 1.96 3.86 -19.78
N ALA A 5 1.87 4.24 -18.51
CA ALA A 5 1.48 3.36 -17.40
C ALA A 5 0.10 3.73 -16.84
N PHE A 6 -0.72 2.71 -16.54
CA PHE A 6 -2.06 2.84 -15.99
C PHE A 6 -2.18 2.10 -14.65
N GLU A 7 -2.73 2.79 -13.65
CA GLU A 7 -3.12 2.24 -12.37
C GLU A 7 -4.57 2.62 -12.05
N THR A 8 -5.44 1.63 -11.93
CA THR A 8 -6.88 1.80 -11.61
C THR A 8 -7.39 0.69 -10.71
N SER A 9 -6.54 0.12 -9.84
CA SER A 9 -6.89 -1.12 -9.12
C SER A 9 -7.86 -0.92 -7.96
N CYS A 10 -7.97 0.28 -7.40
CA CYS A 10 -8.82 0.57 -6.23
C CYS A 10 -9.67 1.83 -6.43
N ASP A 11 -9.27 2.97 -5.88
CA ASP A 11 -10.00 4.23 -5.88
C ASP A 11 -9.19 5.44 -6.40
N ASP A 12 -8.02 5.17 -6.95
CA ASP A 12 -7.18 6.17 -7.62
C ASP A 12 -7.06 5.87 -9.11
N THR A 13 -7.40 6.84 -9.97
CA THR A 13 -7.13 6.78 -11.41
C THR A 13 -5.81 7.46 -11.68
N SER A 14 -4.73 6.71 -11.88
CA SER A 14 -3.40 7.27 -12.11
C SER A 14 -2.85 6.86 -13.47
N ILE A 15 -2.29 7.82 -14.19
CA ILE A 15 -1.60 7.61 -15.47
C ILE A 15 -0.27 8.34 -15.44
N ALA A 16 0.78 7.71 -15.95
CA ALA A 16 2.11 8.31 -16.04
C ALA A 16 2.76 8.04 -17.39
N ILE A 17 3.61 8.96 -17.82
CA ILE A 17 4.51 8.76 -18.98
C ILE A 17 5.95 8.81 -18.48
N PHE A 18 6.73 7.87 -18.99
CA PHE A 18 8.17 7.76 -18.73
C PHE A 18 8.94 7.85 -20.04
N GLU A 19 10.10 8.49 -19.97
CA GLU A 19 11.12 8.44 -20.98
C GLU A 19 12.28 7.58 -20.43
N ASP A 20 12.44 6.39 -20.97
CA ASP A 20 13.35 5.36 -20.45
C ASP A 20 13.13 5.08 -18.95
N ASP A 21 14.04 5.51 -18.08
CA ASP A 21 13.98 5.34 -16.62
C ASP A 21 13.52 6.59 -15.87
N LYS A 22 13.06 7.62 -16.59
CA LYS A 22 12.70 8.90 -16.00
C LYS A 22 11.19 9.17 -16.09
N LEU A 23 10.56 9.41 -14.94
CA LEU A 23 9.20 9.94 -14.88
C LEU A 23 9.17 11.36 -15.48
N ILE A 24 8.40 11.56 -16.55
CA ILE A 24 8.25 12.89 -17.20
C ILE A 24 6.93 13.54 -16.91
N ALA A 25 5.86 12.75 -16.71
CA ALA A 25 4.57 13.25 -16.26
C ALA A 25 3.78 12.18 -15.51
N MET A 26 2.99 12.59 -14.53
CA MET A 26 2.00 11.76 -13.86
C MET A 26 0.84 12.63 -13.42
N ASP A 27 -0.37 12.14 -13.60
CA ASP A 27 -1.59 12.73 -13.06
C ASP A 27 -2.41 11.65 -12.37
N THR A 28 -3.09 12.03 -11.28
CA THR A 28 -3.89 11.12 -10.45
C THR A 28 -5.16 11.81 -10.01
N ASP A 29 -6.29 11.20 -10.28
CA ASP A 29 -7.61 11.60 -9.78
C ASP A 29 -8.06 10.63 -8.69
N SER A 30 -8.14 11.14 -7.44
CA SER A 30 -8.46 10.33 -6.27
C SER A 30 -9.93 10.42 -5.90
N GLN A 31 -10.55 9.29 -5.62
CA GLN A 31 -11.96 9.14 -5.27
C GLN A 31 -12.22 9.20 -3.76
N ILE A 32 -11.20 9.50 -2.93
CA ILE A 32 -11.33 9.55 -1.45
C ILE A 32 -12.51 10.41 -1.02
N CYS A 33 -12.72 11.59 -1.62
CA CYS A 33 -13.84 12.48 -1.29
C CYS A 33 -15.22 11.86 -1.58
N ILE A 34 -15.29 10.94 -2.54
CA ILE A 34 -16.54 10.25 -2.91
C ILE A 34 -16.82 9.15 -1.90
N HIS A 35 -15.82 8.33 -1.61
CA HIS A 35 -15.94 7.18 -0.71
C HIS A 35 -16.02 7.57 0.77
N ASN A 36 -15.57 8.77 1.14
CA ASN A 36 -15.80 9.32 2.50
C ASN A 36 -17.29 9.36 2.88
N LYS A 37 -18.20 9.53 1.91
CA LYS A 37 -19.64 9.56 2.16
C LYS A 37 -20.21 8.21 2.58
N THR A 38 -19.60 7.11 2.12
CA THR A 38 -20.02 5.74 2.41
C THR A 38 -19.22 5.11 3.54
N GLY A 39 -18.03 5.67 3.84
CA GLY A 39 -17.09 5.14 4.83
C GLY A 39 -16.31 3.91 4.36
N TRP A 40 -16.39 3.54 3.07
CA TRP A 40 -15.60 2.48 2.41
C TRP A 40 -15.65 2.64 0.89
N VAL A 41 -14.71 1.99 0.21
CA VAL A 41 -14.70 1.93 -1.26
C VAL A 41 -15.81 1.01 -1.76
N VAL A 42 -16.73 1.55 -2.56
CA VAL A 42 -17.81 0.79 -3.21
C VAL A 42 -17.35 0.44 -4.64
N PRO A 43 -17.15 -0.86 -4.96
CA PRO A 43 -16.52 -1.27 -6.23
C PRO A 43 -17.21 -0.73 -7.49
N GLU A 44 -18.54 -0.72 -7.53
CA GLU A 44 -19.30 -0.21 -8.67
C GLU A 44 -19.19 1.31 -8.83
N VAL A 45 -19.10 2.04 -7.71
CA VAL A 45 -18.88 3.49 -7.72
C VAL A 45 -17.46 3.76 -8.20
N ALA A 46 -16.46 3.04 -7.67
CA ALA A 46 -15.07 3.18 -8.06
C ALA A 46 -14.89 2.95 -9.57
N ALA A 47 -15.44 1.87 -10.11
CA ALA A 47 -15.36 1.57 -11.54
C ALA A 47 -15.99 2.66 -12.41
N ARG A 48 -17.11 3.22 -11.99
CA ARG A 48 -17.79 4.32 -12.71
C ARG A 48 -16.95 5.60 -12.71
N GLU A 49 -16.37 5.94 -11.58
CA GLU A 49 -15.50 7.11 -11.47
C GLU A 49 -14.21 6.95 -12.29
N HIS A 50 -13.60 5.75 -12.31
CA HIS A 50 -12.50 5.48 -13.24
C HIS A 50 -12.92 5.72 -14.69
N ALA A 51 -14.08 5.20 -15.11
CA ALA A 51 -14.57 5.39 -16.48
C ALA A 51 -14.84 6.86 -16.83
N ASN A 52 -15.30 7.65 -15.85
CA ASN A 52 -15.54 9.08 -16.04
C ASN A 52 -14.24 9.89 -16.17
N ASN A 53 -13.19 9.50 -15.43
CA ASN A 53 -12.01 10.34 -15.25
C ASN A 53 -10.79 9.89 -16.05
N ILE A 54 -10.72 8.63 -16.49
CA ILE A 54 -9.52 8.04 -17.11
C ILE A 54 -9.05 8.82 -18.36
N PHE A 55 -9.99 9.28 -19.20
CA PHE A 55 -9.64 10.06 -20.39
C PHE A 55 -9.17 11.47 -20.05
N LYS A 56 -9.71 12.07 -18.99
CA LYS A 56 -9.26 13.38 -18.50
C LYS A 56 -7.81 13.28 -18.01
N VAL A 57 -7.53 12.27 -17.17
CA VAL A 57 -6.18 12.02 -16.63
C VAL A 57 -5.20 11.72 -17.78
N LEU A 58 -5.59 10.89 -18.74
CA LEU A 58 -4.78 10.60 -19.94
C LEU A 58 -4.47 11.88 -20.75
N THR A 59 -5.47 12.71 -20.98
CA THR A 59 -5.31 13.97 -21.72
C THR A 59 -4.35 14.91 -20.99
N ASN A 60 -4.52 15.09 -19.68
CA ASN A 60 -3.64 15.94 -18.86
C ASN A 60 -2.17 15.52 -18.97
N VAL A 61 -1.90 14.22 -18.90
CA VAL A 61 -0.54 13.69 -18.97
C VAL A 61 0.06 13.89 -20.37
N LEU A 62 -0.69 13.63 -21.44
CA LEU A 62 -0.23 13.85 -22.81
C LEU A 62 0.02 15.34 -23.09
N GLU A 63 -0.91 16.23 -22.71
CA GLU A 63 -0.76 17.67 -22.89
C GLU A 63 0.44 18.23 -22.15
N SER A 64 0.68 17.77 -20.91
CA SER A 64 1.82 18.23 -20.09
C SER A 64 3.18 17.87 -20.69
N THR A 65 3.25 16.76 -21.44
CA THR A 65 4.48 16.29 -22.12
C THR A 65 4.57 16.73 -23.58
N LYS A 66 3.47 17.22 -24.17
CA LYS A 66 3.32 17.50 -25.62
C LYS A 66 3.52 16.25 -26.49
N LEU A 67 3.33 15.07 -25.93
CA LEU A 67 3.37 13.80 -26.65
C LEU A 67 1.96 13.41 -27.10
N THR A 68 1.93 12.57 -28.13
CA THR A 68 0.72 11.92 -28.62
C THR A 68 0.78 10.42 -28.32
N LEU A 69 -0.34 9.72 -28.49
CA LEU A 69 -0.36 8.27 -28.32
C LEU A 69 0.51 7.53 -29.35
N ASP A 70 0.77 8.15 -30.51
CA ASP A 70 1.65 7.57 -31.53
C ASP A 70 3.11 7.54 -31.09
N ASP A 71 3.53 8.46 -30.22
CA ASP A 71 4.90 8.54 -29.69
C ASP A 71 5.18 7.48 -28.64
N ILE A 72 4.16 6.81 -28.07
CA ILE A 72 4.29 5.80 -27.03
C ILE A 72 4.81 4.49 -27.65
N ASP A 73 5.81 3.90 -27.02
CA ASP A 73 6.41 2.61 -27.42
C ASP A 73 5.77 1.42 -26.72
N TYR A 74 5.46 1.56 -25.42
CA TYR A 74 4.92 0.51 -24.57
C TYR A 74 3.77 1.03 -23.71
N ILE A 75 2.84 0.12 -23.41
CA ILE A 75 1.72 0.39 -22.49
C ILE A 75 1.79 -0.60 -21.33
N TRP A 76 1.73 -0.10 -20.13
CA TRP A 76 1.74 -0.91 -18.91
C TRP A 76 0.46 -0.69 -18.13
N VAL A 77 -0.09 -1.75 -17.57
CA VAL A 77 -1.37 -1.65 -16.87
C VAL A 77 -1.45 -2.67 -15.73
N THR A 78 -1.94 -2.22 -14.60
CA THR A 78 -2.26 -3.12 -13.48
C THR A 78 -3.44 -4.01 -13.84
N THR A 79 -3.25 -5.33 -13.69
CA THR A 79 -4.25 -6.34 -14.04
C THR A 79 -4.77 -7.15 -12.87
N ASN A 80 -4.07 -7.18 -11.74
CA ASN A 80 -4.44 -7.93 -10.54
C ASN A 80 -3.70 -7.39 -9.30
N PRO A 81 -4.11 -7.77 -8.04
CA PRO A 81 -5.22 -8.66 -7.68
C PRO A 81 -6.52 -7.96 -7.26
N TRP A 82 -6.62 -6.63 -7.31
CA TRP A 82 -7.65 -5.84 -6.61
C TRP A 82 -9.05 -5.85 -7.24
N LEU A 83 -9.77 -4.71 -7.17
CA LEU A 83 -11.18 -4.61 -7.55
C LEU A 83 -11.36 -4.87 -9.05
N LEU A 84 -11.90 -6.04 -9.41
CA LEU A 84 -12.08 -6.43 -10.80
C LEU A 84 -12.79 -5.37 -11.67
N PRO A 85 -13.92 -4.74 -11.23
CA PRO A 85 -14.56 -3.70 -12.03
C PRO A 85 -13.67 -2.49 -12.31
N SER A 86 -12.84 -2.07 -11.33
CA SER A 86 -11.88 -0.97 -11.45
C SER A 86 -10.73 -1.35 -12.39
N LEU A 87 -10.15 -2.54 -12.22
CA LEU A 87 -9.12 -3.09 -13.11
C LEU A 87 -9.57 -3.18 -14.55
N LEU A 88 -10.84 -3.60 -14.78
CA LEU A 88 -11.42 -3.69 -16.12
C LEU A 88 -11.43 -2.34 -16.83
N THR A 89 -11.65 -1.24 -16.13
CA THR A 89 -11.64 0.09 -16.75
C THR A 89 -10.25 0.45 -17.30
N GLY A 90 -9.22 0.37 -16.49
CA GLY A 90 -7.84 0.65 -16.91
C GLY A 90 -7.35 -0.31 -17.98
N THR A 91 -7.58 -1.61 -17.80
CA THR A 91 -7.16 -2.63 -18.77
C THR A 91 -7.85 -2.49 -20.11
N THR A 92 -9.15 -2.16 -20.14
CA THR A 92 -9.88 -1.95 -21.39
C THR A 92 -9.33 -0.77 -22.19
N VAL A 93 -9.07 0.37 -21.52
CA VAL A 93 -8.50 1.56 -22.19
C VAL A 93 -7.08 1.25 -22.68
N ALA A 94 -6.22 0.73 -21.82
CA ALA A 94 -4.85 0.38 -22.17
C ALA A 94 -4.78 -0.61 -23.34
N TRP A 95 -5.68 -1.58 -23.34
CA TRP A 95 -5.76 -2.59 -24.38
C TRP A 95 -6.29 -2.06 -25.70
N THR A 96 -7.30 -1.19 -25.64
CA THR A 96 -7.81 -0.51 -26.84
C THR A 96 -6.70 0.27 -27.52
N ILE A 97 -5.94 1.09 -26.76
CA ILE A 97 -4.81 1.85 -27.29
C ILE A 97 -3.75 0.91 -27.89
N SER A 98 -3.37 -0.15 -27.15
CA SER A 98 -2.42 -1.17 -27.62
C SER A 98 -2.84 -1.78 -28.96
N THR A 99 -4.11 -2.16 -29.07
CA THR A 99 -4.64 -2.83 -30.27
C THR A 99 -4.71 -1.88 -31.46
N VAL A 100 -5.25 -0.67 -31.25
CA VAL A 100 -5.46 0.31 -32.33
C VAL A 100 -4.14 0.82 -32.88
N LEU A 101 -3.17 1.06 -32.00
CA LEU A 101 -1.86 1.62 -32.38
C LEU A 101 -0.76 0.55 -32.53
N ASN A 102 -1.12 -0.73 -32.42
CA ASN A 102 -0.18 -1.86 -32.50
C ASN A 102 1.02 -1.71 -31.53
N LYS A 103 0.75 -1.26 -30.30
CA LYS A 103 1.75 -1.10 -29.24
C LYS A 103 1.80 -2.30 -28.33
N LYS A 104 2.97 -2.64 -27.79
CA LYS A 104 3.09 -3.74 -26.84
C LYS A 104 2.48 -3.37 -25.48
N ILE A 105 1.71 -4.29 -24.89
CA ILE A 105 1.13 -4.14 -23.56
C ILE A 105 1.72 -5.15 -22.58
N ILE A 106 2.03 -4.69 -21.37
CA ILE A 106 2.61 -5.51 -20.32
C ILE A 106 1.70 -5.46 -19.08
N PRO A 107 1.16 -6.62 -18.64
CA PRO A 107 0.35 -6.73 -17.45
C PRO A 107 1.22 -6.69 -16.18
N ILE A 108 0.77 -5.97 -15.16
CA ILE A 108 1.49 -5.78 -13.90
C ILE A 108 0.64 -6.25 -12.72
N ASN A 109 1.30 -6.90 -11.77
CA ASN A 109 0.73 -7.19 -10.47
C ASN A 109 0.91 -5.98 -9.54
N HIS A 110 -0.18 -5.47 -8.99
CA HIS A 110 -0.21 -4.30 -8.12
C HIS A 110 0.66 -4.46 -6.86
N ILE A 111 0.67 -5.64 -6.24
CA ILE A 111 1.49 -5.89 -5.04
C ILE A 111 2.98 -5.86 -5.37
N GLU A 112 3.37 -6.47 -6.50
CA GLU A 112 4.74 -6.35 -6.98
C GLU A 112 5.11 -4.88 -7.26
N ALA A 113 4.20 -4.12 -7.87
CA ALA A 113 4.40 -2.69 -8.13
C ALA A 113 4.70 -1.93 -6.83
N HIS A 114 3.95 -2.16 -5.76
CA HIS A 114 4.25 -1.57 -4.45
C HIS A 114 5.62 -1.97 -3.89
N ILE A 115 6.01 -3.24 -4.01
CA ILE A 115 7.35 -3.68 -3.59
C ILE A 115 8.41 -2.91 -4.37
N PHE A 116 8.24 -2.83 -5.69
CA PHE A 116 9.19 -2.15 -6.58
C PHE A 116 9.19 -0.62 -6.41
N SER A 117 8.18 0.01 -5.83
CA SER A 117 8.20 1.44 -5.52
C SER A 117 9.41 1.85 -4.67
N ASN A 118 9.98 0.90 -3.92
CA ASN A 118 11.21 1.10 -3.16
C ASN A 118 12.46 1.31 -4.02
N PHE A 119 12.40 1.00 -5.31
CA PHE A 119 13.50 1.20 -6.25
C PHE A 119 13.46 2.58 -6.93
N LEU A 120 12.34 3.32 -6.80
CA LEU A 120 12.22 4.68 -7.32
C LEU A 120 13.25 5.60 -6.65
N GLU A 121 13.98 6.37 -7.46
CA GLU A 121 15.04 7.31 -7.00
C GLU A 121 16.12 6.66 -6.11
N ARG A 122 16.35 5.36 -6.27
CA ARG A 122 17.36 4.60 -5.53
C ARG A 122 18.21 3.79 -6.50
N GLN A 123 19.50 3.68 -6.22
CA GLN A 123 20.35 2.79 -6.98
C GLN A 123 20.03 1.32 -6.63
N GLU A 124 20.03 0.46 -7.64
CA GLU A 124 19.76 -0.97 -7.47
C GLU A 124 20.69 -1.62 -6.44
N SER A 125 21.96 -1.21 -6.41
CA SER A 125 22.97 -1.68 -5.47
C SER A 125 22.67 -1.36 -4.00
N GLU A 126 21.74 -0.44 -3.74
CA GLU A 126 21.31 -0.12 -2.39
C GLU A 126 20.33 -1.16 -1.81
N ILE A 127 19.77 -2.02 -2.66
CA ILE A 127 18.80 -3.05 -2.25
C ILE A 127 19.48 -4.41 -2.32
N GLU A 128 19.86 -4.91 -1.14
CA GLU A 128 20.59 -6.17 -1.02
C GLU A 128 19.62 -7.34 -0.85
N PHE A 129 19.76 -8.36 -1.70
CA PHE A 129 19.04 -9.63 -1.61
C PHE A 129 19.90 -10.72 -0.94
N PRO A 130 19.30 -11.73 -0.28
CA PRO A 130 17.86 -11.88 -0.04
C PRO A 130 17.35 -10.90 1.04
N LEU A 131 16.05 -10.55 0.97
CA LEU A 131 15.39 -9.66 1.91
C LEU A 131 13.99 -10.15 2.29
N VAL A 132 13.41 -9.57 3.34
CA VAL A 132 12.00 -9.75 3.68
C VAL A 132 11.29 -8.41 3.48
N CYS A 133 10.16 -8.45 2.76
CA CYS A 133 9.32 -7.29 2.51
C CYS A 133 7.96 -7.46 3.23
N LEU A 134 7.55 -6.43 3.96
CA LEU A 134 6.20 -6.27 4.49
C LEU A 134 5.45 -5.32 3.56
N THR A 135 4.42 -5.81 2.88
CA THR A 135 3.47 -4.98 2.14
C THR A 135 2.22 -4.76 2.98
N VAL A 136 1.84 -3.51 3.15
CA VAL A 136 0.64 -3.14 3.91
C VAL A 136 -0.22 -2.22 3.06
N SER A 137 -1.36 -2.73 2.63
CA SER A 137 -2.33 -2.02 1.80
C SER A 137 -3.72 -2.02 2.44
N TRP A 138 -4.73 -1.52 1.73
CA TRP A 138 -6.11 -1.42 2.21
C TRP A 138 -6.66 -2.76 2.73
N TRP A 139 -6.43 -3.84 1.99
CA TRP A 139 -7.11 -5.11 2.19
C TRP A 139 -6.20 -6.24 2.68
N HIS A 140 -4.86 -6.06 2.63
CA HIS A 140 -3.91 -7.12 2.95
C HIS A 140 -2.67 -6.59 3.66
N ASN A 141 -2.21 -7.36 4.64
CA ASN A 141 -0.86 -7.24 5.17
C ASN A 141 -0.16 -8.54 4.86
N ASP A 142 0.82 -8.48 3.99
CA ASP A 142 1.55 -9.65 3.52
C ASP A 142 3.04 -9.54 3.82
N ILE A 143 3.65 -10.64 4.21
CA ILE A 143 5.10 -10.75 4.34
C ILE A 143 5.63 -11.62 3.20
N TYR A 144 6.61 -11.10 2.48
CA TYR A 144 7.28 -11.77 1.39
C TYR A 144 8.75 -11.98 1.68
N HIS A 145 9.29 -13.13 1.30
CA HIS A 145 10.71 -13.37 1.19
C HIS A 145 11.14 -13.23 -0.26
N MET A 146 12.01 -12.28 -0.53
CA MET A 146 12.58 -12.06 -1.84
C MET A 146 13.99 -12.64 -1.86
N LYS A 147 14.16 -13.81 -2.46
CA LYS A 147 15.49 -14.44 -2.63
C LYS A 147 16.33 -13.68 -3.66
N SER A 148 15.65 -13.12 -4.66
CA SER A 148 16.18 -12.19 -5.64
C SER A 148 15.07 -11.22 -6.04
N MET A 149 15.35 -10.28 -6.93
CA MET A 149 14.40 -9.28 -7.42
C MET A 149 13.07 -9.89 -7.91
N PHE A 150 13.10 -11.06 -8.54
CA PHE A 150 11.93 -11.71 -9.15
C PHE A 150 11.58 -13.09 -8.54
N ASP A 151 12.30 -13.54 -7.52
CA ASP A 151 11.97 -14.77 -6.77
C ASP A 151 11.33 -14.35 -5.44
N ILE A 152 10.00 -14.23 -5.45
CA ILE A 152 9.19 -13.69 -4.36
C ILE A 152 8.31 -14.82 -3.80
N GLU A 153 8.54 -15.18 -2.54
CA GLU A 153 7.81 -16.21 -1.79
C GLU A 153 6.96 -15.54 -0.70
N LYS A 154 5.65 -15.77 -0.71
CA LYS A 154 4.77 -15.29 0.36
C LYS A 154 4.94 -16.12 1.63
N LEU A 155 5.24 -15.48 2.76
CA LEU A 155 5.45 -16.12 4.05
C LEU A 155 4.21 -16.09 4.95
N GLY A 156 3.40 -15.06 4.83
CA GLY A 156 2.21 -14.88 5.65
C GLY A 156 1.34 -13.74 5.17
N SER A 157 0.11 -13.70 5.66
CA SER A 157 -0.90 -12.70 5.28
C SER A 157 -1.88 -12.41 6.44
N SER A 158 -2.77 -11.43 6.24
CA SER A 158 -3.91 -11.22 7.13
C SER A 158 -4.86 -12.42 7.08
N LEU A 159 -5.27 -12.92 8.26
CA LEU A 159 -6.27 -13.97 8.42
C LEU A 159 -7.68 -13.40 8.58
N ASP A 160 -7.77 -12.15 8.98
CA ASP A 160 -9.01 -11.42 9.20
C ASP A 160 -8.85 -9.96 8.73
N ASP A 161 -9.22 -8.97 9.55
CA ASP A 161 -9.11 -7.56 9.17
C ASP A 161 -7.67 -7.19 8.75
N ALA A 162 -7.53 -6.45 7.66
CA ALA A 162 -6.28 -5.80 7.31
C ALA A 162 -5.97 -4.64 8.28
N TRP A 163 -4.75 -4.11 8.24
CA TRP A 163 -4.32 -3.00 9.09
C TRP A 163 -5.27 -1.80 9.01
N TRP A 164 -5.56 -1.37 7.79
CA TRP A 164 -6.44 -0.23 7.53
C TRP A 164 -7.85 -0.46 8.06
N GLU A 165 -8.43 -1.61 7.78
CA GLU A 165 -9.76 -1.99 8.23
C GLU A 165 -9.84 -2.04 9.76
N ALA A 166 -8.78 -2.47 10.43
CA ALA A 166 -8.70 -2.46 11.88
C ALA A 166 -8.72 -1.04 12.44
N PHE A 167 -8.03 -0.08 11.78
CA PHE A 167 -8.04 1.34 12.15
C PHE A 167 -9.42 1.99 11.93
N ASP A 168 -10.05 1.75 10.80
CA ASP A 168 -11.38 2.29 10.50
C ASP A 168 -12.44 1.77 11.48
N LYS A 169 -12.39 0.47 11.78
CA LYS A 169 -13.30 -0.13 12.77
C LYS A 169 -13.05 0.42 14.19
N ALA A 170 -11.79 0.60 14.58
CA ALA A 170 -11.46 1.22 15.86
C ALA A 170 -11.91 2.69 15.93
N ALA A 171 -11.68 3.47 14.88
CA ALA A 171 -12.15 4.84 14.77
C ALA A 171 -13.68 4.93 14.90
N LYS A 172 -14.40 4.08 14.16
CA LYS A 172 -15.88 4.00 14.24
C LYS A 172 -16.37 3.68 15.64
N MET A 173 -15.71 2.80 16.38
CA MET A 173 -16.06 2.48 17.78
C MET A 173 -15.91 3.69 18.71
N MET A 174 -14.95 4.57 18.41
CA MET A 174 -14.69 5.81 19.15
C MET A 174 -15.44 7.02 18.59
N TRP A 175 -16.35 6.86 17.60
CA TRP A 175 -17.05 7.95 16.86
C TRP A 175 -16.10 8.97 16.22
N LEU A 176 -14.96 8.52 15.76
CA LEU A 176 -14.03 9.33 14.98
C LEU A 176 -14.42 9.33 13.50
N GLU A 177 -13.94 10.33 12.77
CA GLU A 177 -14.19 10.50 11.34
C GLU A 177 -13.48 9.43 10.49
N TYR A 178 -14.00 9.19 9.28
CA TYR A 178 -13.37 8.39 8.25
C TYR A 178 -12.51 9.30 7.33
N PRO A 179 -11.37 8.83 6.84
CA PRO A 179 -10.71 7.55 7.16
C PRO A 179 -10.11 7.54 8.57
N GLY A 180 -10.22 6.39 9.26
CA GLY A 180 -9.88 6.28 10.68
C GLY A 180 -8.40 6.40 10.98
N TRP A 181 -7.52 5.89 10.09
CA TRP A 181 -6.09 5.92 10.33
C TRP A 181 -5.50 7.32 10.56
N PRO A 182 -5.73 8.34 9.71
CA PRO A 182 -5.14 9.66 9.94
C PRO A 182 -5.59 10.29 11.26
N VAL A 183 -6.84 10.06 11.64
CA VAL A 183 -7.41 10.59 12.89
C VAL A 183 -6.80 9.89 14.10
N ILE A 184 -6.73 8.56 14.09
CA ILE A 184 -6.09 7.78 15.17
C ILE A 184 -4.62 8.15 15.31
N SER A 185 -3.86 8.23 14.21
CA SER A 185 -2.44 8.60 14.26
C SER A 185 -2.22 10.02 14.78
N ARG A 186 -3.11 10.97 14.45
CA ARG A 186 -3.07 12.33 14.99
C ARG A 186 -3.29 12.33 16.50
N LEU A 187 -4.37 11.70 16.96
CA LEU A 187 -4.70 11.62 18.40
C LEU A 187 -3.62 10.88 19.19
N SER A 188 -3.08 9.79 18.64
CA SER A 188 -1.95 9.03 19.18
C SER A 188 -0.71 9.92 19.35
N SER A 189 -0.36 10.69 18.32
CA SER A 189 0.78 11.61 18.37
C SER A 189 0.58 12.73 19.40
N GLU A 190 -0.64 13.27 19.52
CA GLU A 190 -0.96 14.27 20.55
C GLU A 190 -0.77 13.70 21.95
N TYR A 191 -1.25 12.47 22.20
CA TYR A 191 -1.09 11.80 23.49
C TYR A 191 0.38 11.50 23.82
N GLU A 192 1.15 11.02 22.86
CA GLU A 192 2.58 10.74 23.03
C GLU A 192 3.38 12.03 23.37
N LYS A 193 3.07 13.14 22.72
CA LYS A 193 3.71 14.45 22.99
C LYS A 193 3.42 14.99 24.39
N SER A 194 2.33 14.58 25.01
CA SER A 194 2.01 14.91 26.40
C SER A 194 2.89 14.17 27.43
N GLY A 195 3.81 13.32 26.96
CA GLY A 195 4.77 12.60 27.81
C GLY A 195 4.26 11.27 28.38
N TRP A 196 3.09 10.84 28.00
CA TRP A 196 2.53 9.55 28.41
C TRP A 196 3.26 8.38 27.76
N LYS A 197 3.39 7.29 28.51
CA LYS A 197 3.99 6.02 28.03
C LYS A 197 2.91 4.97 27.91
N SER A 198 3.11 4.02 27.00
CA SER A 198 2.19 2.89 26.86
C SER A 198 2.05 2.11 28.16
N THR A 199 0.81 1.87 28.53
CA THR A 199 0.39 1.06 29.69
C THR A 199 0.11 -0.39 29.29
N TRP A 200 0.28 -0.74 28.00
CA TRP A 200 -0.05 -2.04 27.46
C TRP A 200 -1.56 -2.35 27.59
N LEU A 201 -2.39 -1.34 27.45
CA LEU A 201 -3.85 -1.45 27.56
C LEU A 201 -4.41 -2.54 26.64
N PHE A 202 -3.84 -2.69 25.43
CA PHE A 202 -4.29 -3.68 24.47
C PHE A 202 -3.29 -4.80 24.26
N PRO A 203 -3.78 -6.04 24.01
CA PRO A 203 -2.91 -7.18 23.75
C PRO A 203 -2.11 -7.00 22.45
N ARG A 204 -0.87 -7.48 22.45
CA ARG A 204 -0.09 -7.69 21.25
C ARG A 204 -0.32 -9.13 20.79
N VAL A 205 -1.11 -9.27 19.72
CA VAL A 205 -1.52 -10.60 19.22
C VAL A 205 -0.38 -11.20 18.41
N TRP A 206 0.51 -11.90 19.10
CA TRP A 206 1.70 -12.49 18.48
C TRP A 206 1.40 -13.73 17.65
N LEU A 207 0.24 -14.36 17.77
CA LEU A 207 -0.05 -15.71 17.25
C LEU A 207 1.10 -16.71 17.57
N VAL A 208 1.13 -17.87 16.97
CA VAL A 208 2.22 -18.82 17.19
C VAL A 208 3.53 -18.24 16.63
N LYS A 209 4.62 -18.30 17.39
CA LYS A 209 5.93 -17.69 17.04
C LYS A 209 6.46 -18.01 15.64
N ARG A 210 6.02 -19.09 15.02
CA ARG A 210 6.47 -19.51 13.66
C ARG A 210 5.54 -19.07 12.53
N GLU A 211 4.34 -18.59 12.85
CA GLU A 211 3.38 -18.14 11.84
C GLU A 211 3.57 -16.65 11.55
N MET A 212 3.74 -16.34 10.27
CA MET A 212 3.89 -14.95 9.80
C MET A 212 2.55 -14.28 9.48
N ASN A 213 1.43 -14.95 9.73
CA ASN A 213 0.10 -14.42 9.52
C ASN A 213 -0.26 -13.34 10.57
N PHE A 214 -1.10 -12.39 10.16
CA PHE A 214 -1.64 -11.33 11.01
C PHE A 214 -3.09 -11.61 11.39
N SER A 215 -3.48 -11.22 12.61
CA SER A 215 -4.87 -11.19 13.04
C SER A 215 -5.08 -9.98 13.95
N PHE A 216 -6.07 -9.16 13.64
CA PHE A 216 -6.44 -7.98 14.42
C PHE A 216 -7.84 -8.10 15.05
N SER A 217 -8.57 -9.21 14.85
CA SER A 217 -9.92 -9.41 15.39
C SER A 217 -9.95 -9.38 16.92
N GLY A 218 -8.95 -9.98 17.58
CA GLY A 218 -8.81 -9.95 19.03
C GLY A 218 -8.50 -8.56 19.58
N LEU A 219 -7.68 -7.79 18.85
CA LEU A 219 -7.38 -6.40 19.21
C LEU A 219 -8.62 -5.52 19.10
N LYS A 220 -9.35 -5.62 17.98
CA LYS A 220 -10.63 -4.93 17.77
C LYS A 220 -11.64 -5.19 18.90
N SER A 221 -11.78 -6.46 19.29
CA SER A 221 -12.65 -6.84 20.40
C SER A 221 -12.20 -6.24 21.74
N SER A 222 -10.89 -6.05 21.93
CA SER A 222 -10.36 -5.40 23.13
C SER A 222 -10.63 -3.89 23.14
N VAL A 223 -10.51 -3.23 21.97
CA VAL A 223 -10.89 -1.81 21.83
C VAL A 223 -12.37 -1.64 22.16
N LYS A 224 -13.24 -2.48 21.60
CA LYS A 224 -14.69 -2.40 21.88
C LYS A 224 -14.97 -2.51 23.38
N ARG A 225 -14.40 -3.50 24.06
CA ARG A 225 -14.61 -3.67 25.51
C ARG A 225 -14.14 -2.47 26.33
N GLU A 226 -12.99 -1.86 25.96
CA GLU A 226 -12.48 -0.68 26.67
C GLU A 226 -13.36 0.56 26.42
N VAL A 227 -13.82 0.75 25.18
CA VAL A 227 -14.77 1.80 24.83
C VAL A 227 -16.08 1.64 25.63
N ASP A 228 -16.66 0.43 25.63
CA ASP A 228 -17.91 0.16 26.35
C ASP A 228 -17.75 0.40 27.86
N LYS A 229 -16.64 -0.06 28.45
CA LYS A 229 -16.31 0.15 29.88
C LYS A 229 -16.21 1.64 30.25
N ARG A 230 -15.52 2.46 29.41
CA ARG A 230 -15.38 3.90 29.69
C ARG A 230 -16.71 4.63 29.58
N LYS A 231 -17.57 4.21 28.66
CA LYS A 231 -18.93 4.73 28.54
C LYS A 231 -19.83 4.42 29.75
N GLU A 232 -19.72 3.21 30.30
CA GLU A 232 -20.45 2.85 31.51
C GLU A 232 -20.08 3.74 32.70
N LEU A 233 -18.81 4.20 32.75
CA LEU A 233 -18.30 5.07 33.79
C LEU A 233 -18.65 6.55 33.58
N ASN A 234 -18.59 7.05 32.33
CA ASN A 234 -18.62 8.48 32.01
C ASN A 234 -19.76 8.89 31.06
N TRP A 235 -20.66 7.95 30.66
CA TRP A 235 -21.74 8.13 29.66
C TRP A 235 -21.24 8.37 28.23
N GLU A 236 -20.12 9.07 28.06
CA GLU A 236 -19.46 9.35 26.76
C GLU A 236 -17.95 9.19 26.86
N LEU A 237 -17.29 8.95 25.72
CA LEU A 237 -15.83 9.03 25.64
C LEU A 237 -15.38 10.48 25.65
N THR A 238 -14.48 10.82 26.56
CA THR A 238 -13.80 12.11 26.53
C THR A 238 -12.78 12.15 25.41
N LEU A 239 -12.35 13.34 25.00
CA LEU A 239 -11.24 13.50 24.04
C LEU A 239 -9.95 12.83 24.55
N GLU A 240 -9.70 12.87 25.84
CA GLU A 240 -8.51 12.23 26.44
C GLU A 240 -8.60 10.71 26.37
N ASP A 241 -9.80 10.13 26.58
CA ASP A 241 -10.04 8.69 26.34
C ASP A 241 -9.76 8.30 24.89
N GLN A 242 -10.25 9.10 23.93
CA GLN A 242 -9.99 8.86 22.51
C GLN A 242 -8.51 8.91 22.17
N LYS A 243 -7.76 9.86 22.75
CA LYS A 243 -6.31 9.99 22.56
C LYS A 243 -5.56 8.77 23.13
N GLU A 244 -5.88 8.38 24.37
CA GLU A 244 -5.24 7.23 25.02
C GLU A 244 -5.51 5.93 24.27
N ILE A 245 -6.79 5.66 23.92
CA ILE A 245 -7.17 4.46 23.16
C ILE A 245 -6.48 4.46 21.81
N SER A 246 -6.43 5.59 21.10
CA SER A 246 -5.73 5.73 19.83
C SER A 246 -4.24 5.43 19.94
N PHE A 247 -3.57 5.94 20.95
CA PHE A 247 -2.16 5.73 21.22
C PHE A 247 -1.84 4.27 21.53
N GLU A 248 -2.60 3.66 22.41
CA GLU A 248 -2.38 2.26 22.80
C GLU A 248 -2.73 1.29 21.65
N PHE A 249 -3.76 1.60 20.87
CA PHE A 249 -4.14 0.81 19.70
C PHE A 249 -3.06 0.87 18.61
N GLU A 250 -2.60 2.07 18.22
CA GLU A 250 -1.57 2.24 17.20
C GLU A 250 -0.25 1.58 17.62
N ASN A 251 0.14 1.71 18.89
CA ASN A 251 1.30 0.99 19.41
C ASN A 251 1.14 -0.53 19.32
N ALA A 252 -0.04 -1.07 19.70
CA ALA A 252 -0.28 -2.50 19.63
C ALA A 252 -0.15 -3.05 18.21
N VAL A 253 -0.73 -2.37 17.23
CA VAL A 253 -0.67 -2.79 15.82
C VAL A 253 0.74 -2.68 15.27
N THR A 254 1.38 -1.51 15.43
CA THR A 254 2.72 -1.26 14.84
C THR A 254 3.81 -2.13 15.44
N GLU A 255 3.75 -2.42 16.75
CA GLU A 255 4.68 -3.33 17.41
C GLU A 255 4.54 -4.77 16.91
N VAL A 256 3.32 -5.27 16.72
CA VAL A 256 3.08 -6.61 16.16
C VAL A 256 3.63 -6.73 14.75
N MET A 257 3.37 -5.72 13.90
CA MET A 257 3.86 -5.71 12.52
C MET A 257 5.40 -5.66 12.46
N ALA A 258 5.99 -4.75 13.24
CA ALA A 258 7.45 -4.63 13.31
C ALA A 258 8.09 -5.92 13.84
N TRP A 259 7.52 -6.53 14.85
CA TRP A 259 8.04 -7.79 15.38
C TRP A 259 8.00 -8.91 14.32
N LYS A 260 6.88 -9.04 13.59
CA LYS A 260 6.72 -10.11 12.59
C LYS A 260 7.68 -9.99 11.43
N ILE A 261 7.91 -8.79 10.89
CA ILE A 261 8.89 -8.62 9.81
C ILE A 261 10.32 -8.94 10.29
N ILE A 262 10.66 -8.54 11.52
CA ILE A 262 11.98 -8.85 12.10
C ILE A 262 12.13 -10.35 12.35
N GLU A 263 11.10 -11.01 12.87
CA GLU A 263 11.13 -12.45 13.09
C GLU A 263 11.23 -13.22 11.75
N ALA A 264 10.52 -12.78 10.72
CA ALA A 264 10.64 -13.33 9.38
C ALA A 264 12.08 -13.18 8.83
N ALA A 265 12.70 -12.00 9.04
CA ALA A 265 14.08 -11.77 8.63
C ALA A 265 15.06 -12.72 9.34
N LYS A 266 14.87 -12.96 10.65
CA LYS A 266 15.67 -13.93 11.42
C LYS A 266 15.49 -15.36 10.92
N GLN A 267 14.24 -15.79 10.68
CA GLN A 267 13.95 -17.13 10.19
C GLN A 267 14.55 -17.39 8.80
N LYS A 268 14.48 -16.40 7.91
CA LYS A 268 15.07 -16.47 6.56
C LYS A 268 16.55 -16.10 6.53
N ARG A 269 17.15 -15.67 7.66
CA ARG A 269 18.56 -15.28 7.81
C ARG A 269 18.97 -14.17 6.83
N VAL A 270 18.08 -13.22 6.58
CA VAL A 270 18.34 -12.07 5.73
C VAL A 270 18.86 -10.88 6.55
N LYS A 271 19.53 -9.93 5.88
CA LYS A 271 20.08 -8.71 6.51
C LYS A 271 19.28 -7.46 6.20
N THR A 272 18.31 -7.56 5.30
CA THR A 272 17.52 -6.42 4.84
C THR A 272 16.04 -6.69 5.08
N VAL A 273 15.33 -5.72 5.63
CA VAL A 273 13.88 -5.66 5.72
C VAL A 273 13.36 -4.46 4.94
N MET A 274 12.25 -4.63 4.25
CA MET A 274 11.65 -3.63 3.38
C MET A 274 10.18 -3.43 3.77
N LEU A 275 9.71 -2.18 3.73
CA LEU A 275 8.31 -1.83 3.91
C LEU A 275 7.77 -1.26 2.60
N ALA A 276 6.58 -1.69 2.18
CA ALA A 276 5.92 -1.25 0.95
C ALA A 276 4.40 -1.11 1.14
N GLY A 277 3.73 -0.49 0.18
CA GLY A 277 2.29 -0.24 0.21
C GLY A 277 1.91 1.03 0.95
N TRP A 278 0.63 1.37 0.90
CA TRP A 278 0.07 2.63 1.41
C TRP A 278 0.48 2.96 2.85
N VAL A 279 0.45 1.97 3.73
CA VAL A 279 0.79 2.15 5.15
C VAL A 279 2.29 2.39 5.37
N SER A 280 3.13 2.22 4.35
CA SER A 280 4.52 2.65 4.43
C SER A 280 4.67 4.18 4.56
N ALA A 281 3.60 4.96 4.37
CA ALA A 281 3.54 6.37 4.72
C ALA A 281 3.40 6.63 6.25
N ASN A 282 2.98 5.63 7.05
CA ASN A 282 2.80 5.78 8.50
C ASN A 282 4.15 5.95 9.22
N ASN A 283 4.36 7.10 9.83
CA ASN A 283 5.61 7.43 10.51
C ASN A 283 5.84 6.55 11.75
N LYS A 284 4.79 6.25 12.52
CA LYS A 284 4.90 5.40 13.71
C LYS A 284 5.37 4.00 13.36
N LEU A 285 4.80 3.40 12.31
CA LEU A 285 5.24 2.08 11.84
C LEU A 285 6.71 2.10 11.40
N LYS A 286 7.12 3.12 10.62
CA LYS A 286 8.53 3.30 10.22
C LYS A 286 9.46 3.40 11.42
N GLU A 287 9.11 4.21 12.42
CA GLU A 287 9.90 4.38 13.64
C GLU A 287 10.05 3.08 14.43
N VAL A 288 8.97 2.32 14.60
CA VAL A 288 8.99 1.07 15.34
C VAL A 288 9.80 0.00 14.60
N ILE A 289 9.62 -0.14 13.27
CA ILE A 289 10.43 -1.06 12.45
C ILE A 289 11.91 -0.65 12.52
N LEU A 290 12.23 0.63 12.36
CA LEU A 290 13.61 1.13 12.43
C LEU A 290 14.26 0.82 13.79
N LYS A 291 13.52 1.03 14.89
CA LYS A 291 13.98 0.70 16.25
C LYS A 291 14.30 -0.79 16.41
N PHE A 292 13.45 -1.66 15.89
CA PHE A 292 13.63 -3.10 15.97
C PHE A 292 14.75 -3.58 15.03
N SER A 293 14.82 -3.03 13.81
CA SER A 293 15.88 -3.34 12.85
C SER A 293 17.28 -2.98 13.39
N LYS A 294 17.42 -1.81 14.03
CA LYS A 294 18.69 -1.40 14.66
C LYS A 294 19.15 -2.36 15.75
N LYS A 295 18.23 -2.90 16.56
CA LYS A 295 18.56 -3.87 17.62
C LYS A 295 19.11 -5.18 17.07
N GLU A 296 18.69 -5.56 15.86
CA GLU A 296 19.05 -6.83 15.22
C GLU A 296 20.08 -6.64 14.08
N ASN A 297 20.67 -5.45 13.96
CA ASN A 297 21.62 -5.09 12.91
C ASN A 297 21.08 -5.36 11.48
N LEU A 298 19.80 -5.07 11.26
CA LEU A 298 19.14 -5.20 9.96
C LEU A 298 19.10 -3.84 9.26
N LYS A 299 19.31 -3.84 7.95
CA LYS A 299 19.07 -2.69 7.07
C LYS A 299 17.57 -2.55 6.86
N PHE A 300 17.02 -1.35 7.04
CA PHE A 300 15.60 -1.07 6.82
C PHE A 300 15.42 -0.14 5.61
N ILE A 301 14.59 -0.56 4.68
CA ILE A 301 14.29 0.13 3.42
C ILE A 301 12.78 0.41 3.36
N PHE A 302 12.41 1.62 2.91
CA PHE A 302 11.03 2.04 2.65
C PHE A 302 11.04 3.09 1.53
N PRO A 303 9.91 3.38 0.84
CA PRO A 303 9.87 4.32 -0.27
C PRO A 303 10.43 5.69 0.10
N VAL A 304 11.21 6.30 -0.81
CA VAL A 304 11.93 7.57 -0.56
C VAL A 304 10.96 8.73 -0.34
N LYS A 305 9.83 8.73 -1.04
CA LYS A 305 8.79 9.75 -0.95
C LYS A 305 7.44 9.13 -0.56
N ASN A 306 6.63 9.84 0.20
CA ASN A 306 5.28 9.37 0.55
C ASN A 306 4.39 9.15 -0.70
N LEU A 307 4.59 9.93 -1.77
CA LEU A 307 3.92 9.72 -3.05
C LEU A 307 4.11 8.28 -3.58
N TYR A 308 5.27 7.69 -3.38
CA TYR A 308 5.57 6.32 -3.84
C TYR A 308 5.00 5.22 -2.94
N CYS A 309 4.42 5.58 -1.81
CA CYS A 309 3.70 4.65 -0.95
C CYS A 309 2.27 4.41 -1.45
N MET A 310 1.67 5.42 -2.12
CA MET A 310 0.28 5.43 -2.56
C MET A 310 0.11 4.67 -3.89
N ASP A 311 -1.13 4.39 -4.27
CA ASP A 311 -1.45 3.82 -5.58
C ASP A 311 -1.16 4.88 -6.64
N ASN A 312 -0.23 4.57 -7.52
CA ASN A 312 0.20 5.49 -8.57
C ASN A 312 0.84 4.74 -9.75
N ALA A 313 0.81 5.36 -10.92
CA ALA A 313 1.37 4.75 -12.12
C ALA A 313 2.92 4.67 -12.13
N ALA A 314 3.63 5.41 -11.25
CA ALA A 314 5.08 5.34 -11.16
C ALA A 314 5.55 4.00 -10.57
N MET A 315 4.81 3.42 -9.61
CA MET A 315 5.14 2.11 -9.07
C MET A 315 4.92 0.99 -10.12
N VAL A 316 3.93 1.15 -10.99
CA VAL A 316 3.66 0.22 -12.11
C VAL A 316 4.84 0.23 -13.08
N TRP A 317 5.34 1.43 -13.40
CA TRP A 317 6.48 1.59 -14.28
C TRP A 317 7.76 0.92 -13.73
N ILE A 318 8.16 1.21 -12.52
CA ILE A 318 9.45 0.74 -12.00
C ILE A 318 9.52 -0.80 -11.94
N ASN A 319 8.39 -1.46 -11.65
CA ASN A 319 8.30 -2.92 -11.70
C ASN A 319 8.61 -3.43 -13.11
N THR A 320 8.01 -2.83 -14.12
CA THR A 320 8.17 -3.27 -15.50
C THR A 320 9.53 -2.89 -16.06
N TYR A 321 10.07 -1.71 -15.72
CA TYR A 321 11.43 -1.32 -16.11
C TYR A 321 12.44 -2.41 -15.75
N TYR A 322 12.40 -2.92 -14.52
CA TYR A 322 13.27 -4.01 -14.10
C TYR A 322 12.94 -5.34 -14.79
N LYS A 323 11.67 -5.65 -15.04
CA LYS A 323 11.28 -6.84 -15.82
C LYS A 323 11.86 -6.79 -17.23
N ILE A 324 11.80 -5.66 -17.93
CA ILE A 324 12.41 -5.47 -19.25
C ILE A 324 13.93 -5.57 -19.16
N LYS A 325 14.54 -4.82 -18.25
CA LYS A 325 16.01 -4.81 -18.08
C LYS A 325 16.59 -6.21 -17.88
N TYR A 326 15.86 -7.09 -17.21
CA TYR A 326 16.30 -8.47 -16.92
C TYR A 326 15.59 -9.54 -17.74
N TRP A 327 14.83 -9.19 -18.80
CA TRP A 327 14.12 -10.10 -19.69
C TRP A 327 13.17 -11.07 -18.93
N LYS A 328 12.47 -10.56 -17.92
CA LYS A 328 11.54 -11.32 -17.06
C LYS A 328 10.07 -11.05 -17.37
N PHE A 329 9.71 -10.79 -18.63
CA PHE A 329 8.33 -10.56 -19.02
C PHE A 329 7.95 -11.44 -20.22
N GLU A 330 6.69 -11.85 -20.26
CA GLU A 330 6.07 -12.43 -21.44
C GLU A 330 5.53 -11.31 -22.31
N GLU A 331 6.05 -11.13 -23.50
CA GLU A 331 5.43 -10.24 -24.49
C GLU A 331 4.08 -10.83 -24.90
N LYS A 332 3.00 -10.21 -24.53
CA LYS A 332 1.66 -10.57 -25.02
C LYS A 332 1.19 -9.49 -25.98
N VAL A 333 1.07 -9.87 -27.25
CA VAL A 333 0.29 -9.10 -28.21
C VAL A 333 -1.10 -9.73 -28.22
N GLY A 334 -2.10 -8.97 -27.76
CA GLY A 334 -3.49 -9.22 -28.11
C GLY A 334 -4.38 -10.04 -27.18
N VAL A 335 -3.95 -10.71 -26.11
CA VAL A 335 -4.90 -11.35 -25.14
C VAL A 335 -4.33 -11.35 -23.73
N VAL A 336 -4.86 -10.51 -22.86
CA VAL A 336 -4.67 -10.68 -21.40
C VAL A 336 -5.82 -11.54 -20.88
N LYS A 337 -5.53 -12.75 -20.36
CA LYS A 337 -6.49 -13.44 -19.51
C LYS A 337 -6.52 -12.72 -18.16
N ILE A 338 -7.62 -12.05 -17.86
CA ILE A 338 -7.94 -11.45 -16.56
C ILE A 338 -8.28 -12.56 -15.58
#